data_769fa27828aabdb058e4630a8edcc87f
#
_entry.id   769fa27828aabdb058e4630a8edcc87f
#
_cell.length_a   1.000
_cell.length_b   1.000
_cell.length_c   1.000
_cell.angle_alpha   90.00
_cell.angle_beta   90.00
_cell.angle_gamma   90.00
#
_symmetry.space_group_name_H-M   'P 1'
#
loop_
_entity.id
_entity.type
_entity.pdbx_description
1 polymer ?
#
loop_
_entity_poly.entity_id
_entity_poly.type
_entity_poly.pdbx_seq_one_letter_code
_entity_poly.pdbx_strand_id
1 'polypeptide(L)'
;MAITLIVADEPGGLADALPSQCRVVAPDDLLDGRHLPESGTTVVNLCRDQRPLSFGYYVSLIAEARGFTAIPTAADLADQADDRLVRSRFAPVDRALAALRRRGGQLILPRRLFVALGRCHKPHLQNVAEAAYEAFGLPLMTLQIDPGHPRLLQVVPEPLTGLDPRQRRLLRAALEQLAGTPPTPRPFRRAPRLAVLVNPDDPLPPSKPGTISRLRDVAASMGIETECIGHRDLPRLGGFDALFIRETTALQAPSYIFAETAARTGMPVIDDPVSILRCCNKVFLHERLKAEGVPQPRTLAVRADTLAAAGEALGFPLVLKVPDGACSRGVVRVDTPAELPVAGRRLLRRSRLILAQEYLYTDFDWRIGVLGGRPLFACRYRMVRGHWQIFRHGRDGRSEEGATEAVPLDAVPPAVLSAALAAAALIGTGLYGVDLKETVRGPVVIEVNDNPNIDVGLEDACLGDALYERLLGYVLERIEAGEERTALPARTAGSIW
;
A
#
# COMPACT_ATOMS: atom_id res chain seq x y z
N MET A 1 -30.15 -3.30 -24.80
CA MET A 1 -30.02 -2.05 -24.00
C MET A 1 -30.06 -2.44 -22.55
N ALA A 2 -29.15 -1.93 -21.74
CA ALA A 2 -29.15 -2.19 -20.30
C ALA A 2 -30.45 -1.65 -19.67
N ILE A 3 -31.19 -2.49 -18.99
CA ILE A 3 -32.45 -2.13 -18.33
C ILE A 3 -32.13 -1.76 -16.88
N THR A 4 -32.63 -0.61 -16.42
CA THR A 4 -32.57 -0.26 -14.99
C THR A 4 -33.86 -0.72 -14.32
N LEU A 5 -33.73 -1.65 -13.39
CA LEU A 5 -34.84 -2.15 -12.59
C LEU A 5 -34.92 -1.38 -11.27
N ILE A 6 -36.03 -0.73 -11.01
CA ILE A 6 -36.28 -0.02 -9.76
C ILE A 6 -37.18 -0.88 -8.89
N VAL A 7 -36.71 -1.20 -7.69
CA VAL A 7 -37.48 -1.97 -6.72
C VAL A 7 -37.98 -1.05 -5.61
N ALA A 8 -39.29 -0.96 -5.43
CA ALA A 8 -39.91 -0.10 -4.44
C ALA A 8 -41.17 -0.75 -3.86
N ASP A 9 -41.48 -0.48 -2.58
CA ASP A 9 -42.64 -1.06 -1.88
C ASP A 9 -43.99 -0.66 -2.52
N GLU A 10 -44.05 0.53 -3.14
CA GLU A 10 -45.24 1.06 -3.81
C GLU A 10 -44.94 1.42 -5.27
N PRO A 11 -44.95 0.45 -6.19
CA PRO A 11 -44.61 0.65 -7.60
C PRO A 11 -45.50 1.67 -8.34
N GLY A 12 -46.81 1.72 -8.00
CA GLY A 12 -47.78 2.51 -8.74
C GLY A 12 -47.64 4.02 -8.67
N GLY A 13 -46.95 4.56 -7.66
CA GLY A 13 -46.73 6.00 -7.50
C GLY A 13 -45.57 6.58 -8.31
N LEU A 14 -44.79 5.75 -9.00
CA LEU A 14 -43.57 6.09 -9.71
C LEU A 14 -43.65 5.99 -11.24
N ALA A 15 -44.60 5.18 -11.76
CA ALA A 15 -44.62 4.81 -13.17
C ALA A 15 -44.66 6.03 -14.10
N ASP A 16 -45.41 7.08 -13.75
CA ASP A 16 -45.57 8.30 -14.56
C ASP A 16 -44.37 9.28 -14.45
N ALA A 17 -43.49 9.04 -13.48
CA ALA A 17 -42.38 9.96 -13.17
C ALA A 17 -41.01 9.46 -13.64
N LEU A 18 -40.94 8.25 -14.23
CA LEU A 18 -39.66 7.60 -14.55
C LEU A 18 -39.33 7.62 -16.05
N PRO A 19 -38.01 7.51 -16.39
CA PRO A 19 -37.58 7.34 -17.78
C PRO A 19 -38.12 6.03 -18.37
N SER A 20 -38.41 6.03 -19.69
CA SER A 20 -38.93 4.83 -20.40
C SER A 20 -38.01 3.61 -20.35
N GLN A 21 -36.75 3.81 -20.02
CA GLN A 21 -35.71 2.76 -19.86
C GLN A 21 -35.71 2.13 -18.46
N CYS A 22 -36.49 2.67 -17.53
CA CYS A 22 -36.62 2.16 -16.16
C CYS A 22 -37.91 1.38 -16.03
N ARG A 23 -37.80 0.23 -15.37
CA ARG A 23 -38.96 -0.60 -15.00
C ARG A 23 -39.09 -0.66 -13.49
N VAL A 24 -40.28 -0.43 -12.99
CA VAL A 24 -40.57 -0.54 -11.54
C VAL A 24 -41.22 -1.88 -11.24
N VAL A 25 -40.74 -2.53 -10.20
CA VAL A 25 -41.30 -3.78 -9.68
C VAL A 25 -41.43 -3.75 -8.17
N ALA A 26 -42.33 -4.55 -7.62
CA ALA A 26 -42.37 -4.76 -6.18
C ALA A 26 -41.23 -5.66 -5.71
N PRO A 27 -40.85 -5.60 -4.43
CA PRO A 27 -39.84 -6.50 -3.86
C PRO A 27 -40.14 -7.97 -4.10
N ASP A 28 -41.40 -8.40 -3.89
CA ASP A 28 -41.83 -9.79 -4.10
C ASP A 28 -41.64 -10.28 -5.53
N ASP A 29 -41.86 -9.44 -6.53
CA ASP A 29 -41.64 -9.80 -7.94
C ASP A 29 -40.17 -10.12 -8.23
N LEU A 30 -39.26 -9.37 -7.63
CA LEU A 30 -37.84 -9.65 -7.74
C LEU A 30 -37.49 -10.93 -6.96
N LEU A 31 -37.97 -11.07 -5.73
CA LEU A 31 -37.63 -12.20 -4.88
C LEU A 31 -38.14 -13.53 -5.48
N ASP A 32 -39.36 -13.55 -6.00
CA ASP A 32 -39.99 -14.71 -6.66
C ASP A 32 -39.41 -15.02 -8.05
N GLY A 33 -38.53 -14.16 -8.57
CA GLY A 33 -37.96 -14.32 -9.91
C GLY A 33 -38.94 -14.01 -11.05
N ARG A 34 -40.02 -13.28 -10.77
CA ARG A 34 -40.95 -12.84 -11.79
C ARG A 34 -40.40 -11.68 -12.57
N HIS A 35 -40.51 -11.74 -13.90
CA HIS A 35 -40.12 -10.64 -14.79
C HIS A 35 -38.65 -10.22 -14.72
N LEU A 36 -37.75 -11.18 -14.48
CA LEU A 36 -36.31 -10.90 -14.44
C LEU A 36 -35.81 -10.48 -15.81
N PRO A 37 -35.06 -9.41 -15.89
CA PRO A 37 -34.37 -9.02 -17.11
C PRO A 37 -33.12 -9.89 -17.35
N GLU A 38 -32.58 -9.79 -18.56
CA GLU A 38 -31.35 -10.47 -18.96
C GLU A 38 -30.10 -9.91 -18.23
N SER A 39 -28.96 -10.58 -18.39
CA SER A 39 -27.69 -10.20 -17.80
C SER A 39 -27.30 -8.73 -18.11
N GLY A 40 -26.66 -8.04 -17.15
CA GLY A 40 -26.24 -6.65 -17.28
C GLY A 40 -27.25 -5.62 -16.75
N THR A 41 -28.26 -6.04 -16.01
CA THR A 41 -29.26 -5.17 -15.38
C THR A 41 -28.73 -4.51 -14.12
N THR A 42 -29.02 -3.22 -13.97
CA THR A 42 -28.82 -2.49 -12.72
C THR A 42 -30.13 -2.48 -11.92
N VAL A 43 -30.06 -2.93 -10.65
CA VAL A 43 -31.19 -2.92 -9.71
C VAL A 43 -31.00 -1.74 -8.76
N VAL A 44 -31.86 -0.75 -8.82
CA VAL A 44 -31.91 0.37 -7.87
C VAL A 44 -32.94 0.04 -6.80
N ASN A 45 -32.47 -0.27 -5.62
CA ASN A 45 -33.29 -0.64 -4.48
C ASN A 45 -33.73 0.60 -3.70
N LEU A 46 -35.00 0.95 -3.81
CA LEU A 46 -35.65 2.07 -3.14
C LEU A 46 -36.67 1.61 -2.08
N CYS A 47 -36.53 0.37 -1.59
CA CYS A 47 -37.33 -0.15 -0.49
C CYS A 47 -37.18 0.73 0.76
N ARG A 48 -38.27 0.89 1.49
CA ARG A 48 -38.31 1.74 2.70
C ARG A 48 -37.49 1.14 3.86
N ASP A 49 -37.58 -0.16 4.06
CA ASP A 49 -36.81 -0.88 5.08
C ASP A 49 -35.68 -1.64 4.41
N GLN A 50 -34.46 -1.15 4.63
CA GLN A 50 -33.22 -1.71 4.07
C GLN A 50 -32.28 -2.24 5.17
N ARG A 51 -32.75 -2.35 6.42
CA ARG A 51 -31.96 -2.91 7.52
C ARG A 51 -31.61 -4.37 7.24
N PRO A 52 -30.49 -4.88 7.75
CA PRO A 52 -30.14 -6.29 7.63
C PRO A 52 -31.31 -7.20 7.95
N LEU A 53 -31.50 -8.24 7.13
CA LEU A 53 -32.61 -9.22 7.19
C LEU A 53 -34.01 -8.68 6.83
N SER A 54 -34.16 -7.42 6.42
CA SER A 54 -35.43 -6.92 5.85
C SER A 54 -35.60 -7.35 4.39
N PHE A 55 -36.80 -7.16 3.84
CA PHE A 55 -37.05 -7.40 2.41
C PHE A 55 -36.15 -6.56 1.52
N GLY A 56 -35.96 -5.29 1.84
CA GLY A 56 -35.04 -4.43 1.07
C GLY A 56 -33.58 -4.90 1.10
N TYR A 57 -33.10 -5.44 2.22
CA TYR A 57 -31.79 -6.08 2.27
C TYR A 57 -31.70 -7.28 1.32
N TYR A 58 -32.71 -8.16 1.33
CA TYR A 58 -32.75 -9.32 0.43
C TYR A 58 -32.88 -8.94 -1.03
N VAL A 59 -33.51 -7.81 -1.38
CA VAL A 59 -33.56 -7.28 -2.75
C VAL A 59 -32.16 -7.08 -3.28
N SER A 60 -31.29 -6.39 -2.54
CA SER A 60 -29.91 -6.17 -2.95
C SER A 60 -29.10 -7.49 -2.99
N LEU A 61 -29.21 -8.30 -1.96
CA LEU A 61 -28.47 -9.57 -1.85
C LEU A 61 -28.83 -10.55 -2.99
N ILE A 62 -30.11 -10.68 -3.31
CA ILE A 62 -30.57 -11.59 -4.37
C ILE A 62 -30.26 -11.03 -5.75
N ALA A 63 -30.33 -9.71 -5.94
CA ALA A 63 -29.87 -9.07 -7.17
C ALA A 63 -28.40 -9.41 -7.47
N GLU A 64 -27.52 -9.25 -6.48
CA GLU A 64 -26.10 -9.61 -6.59
C GLU A 64 -25.92 -11.12 -6.83
N ALA A 65 -26.62 -11.98 -6.10
CA ALA A 65 -26.54 -13.42 -6.28
C ALA A 65 -26.96 -13.88 -7.70
N ARG A 66 -27.80 -13.11 -8.38
CA ARG A 66 -28.22 -13.33 -9.77
C ARG A 66 -27.31 -12.66 -10.81
N GLY A 67 -26.21 -12.02 -10.38
CA GLY A 67 -25.27 -11.34 -11.25
C GLY A 67 -25.71 -9.96 -11.73
N PHE A 68 -26.68 -9.33 -11.06
CA PHE A 68 -27.11 -7.96 -11.32
C PHE A 68 -26.29 -6.98 -10.47
N THR A 69 -26.14 -5.76 -10.96
CA THR A 69 -25.55 -4.67 -10.17
C THR A 69 -26.62 -4.11 -9.23
N ALA A 70 -26.46 -4.26 -7.91
CA ALA A 70 -27.37 -3.68 -6.93
C ALA A 70 -26.88 -2.30 -6.44
N ILE A 71 -27.81 -1.36 -6.28
CA ILE A 71 -27.61 -0.03 -5.69
C ILE A 71 -28.71 0.21 -4.66
N PRO A 72 -28.39 0.26 -3.36
CA PRO A 72 -27.12 -0.05 -2.71
C PRO A 72 -26.77 -1.54 -2.77
N THR A 73 -25.51 -1.88 -2.58
CA THR A 73 -25.08 -3.28 -2.42
C THR A 73 -25.58 -3.84 -1.08
N ALA A 74 -25.64 -5.17 -0.95
CA ALA A 74 -25.94 -5.80 0.33
C ALA A 74 -24.90 -5.46 1.41
N ALA A 75 -23.63 -5.28 1.00
CA ALA A 75 -22.55 -4.83 1.88
C ALA A 75 -22.77 -3.38 2.37
N ASP A 76 -23.16 -2.45 1.47
CA ASP A 76 -23.46 -1.08 1.87
C ASP A 76 -24.59 -1.04 2.92
N LEU A 77 -25.63 -1.86 2.73
CA LEU A 77 -26.74 -1.95 3.68
C LEU A 77 -26.34 -2.55 5.03
N ALA A 78 -25.46 -3.55 5.02
CA ALA A 78 -24.93 -4.13 6.26
C ALA A 78 -24.08 -3.10 7.03
N ASP A 79 -23.25 -2.33 6.33
CA ASP A 79 -22.42 -1.31 6.95
C ASP A 79 -23.22 -0.12 7.51
N GLN A 80 -24.36 0.22 6.88
CA GLN A 80 -25.26 1.25 7.39
C GLN A 80 -25.89 0.90 8.76
N ALA A 81 -25.85 -0.35 9.18
CA ALA A 81 -26.34 -0.79 10.47
C ALA A 81 -25.36 -0.50 11.64
N ASP A 82 -24.11 -0.13 11.38
CA ASP A 82 -23.12 0.22 12.42
C ASP A 82 -22.64 1.66 12.24
N ASP A 83 -22.99 2.53 13.19
CA ASP A 83 -22.58 3.95 13.19
C ASP A 83 -21.06 4.16 13.08
N ARG A 84 -20.25 3.23 13.56
CA ARG A 84 -18.78 3.32 13.48
C ARG A 84 -18.32 3.12 12.05
N LEU A 85 -18.92 2.16 11.34
CA LEU A 85 -18.64 1.92 9.93
C LEU A 85 -19.10 3.10 9.07
N VAL A 86 -20.31 3.63 9.34
CA VAL A 86 -20.82 4.83 8.66
C VAL A 86 -19.88 6.02 8.86
N ARG A 87 -19.42 6.28 10.09
CA ARG A 87 -18.49 7.39 10.40
C ARG A 87 -17.12 7.21 9.75
N SER A 88 -16.64 5.97 9.61
CA SER A 88 -15.36 5.71 8.93
C SER A 88 -15.37 6.14 7.46
N ARG A 89 -16.56 6.30 6.88
CA ARG A 89 -16.78 6.72 5.49
C ARG A 89 -16.95 8.24 5.29
N PHE A 90 -16.78 9.06 6.35
CA PHE A 90 -16.95 10.51 6.25
C PHE A 90 -15.78 11.21 5.55
N ALA A 91 -14.58 10.68 5.63
CA ALA A 91 -13.36 11.33 5.18
C ALA A 91 -13.37 11.81 3.70
N PRO A 92 -13.88 11.06 2.71
CA PRO A 92 -13.97 11.54 1.33
C PRO A 92 -14.87 12.76 1.19
N VAL A 93 -16.00 12.78 1.91
CA VAL A 93 -16.96 13.88 1.88
C VAL A 93 -16.38 15.12 2.57
N ASP A 94 -15.68 14.92 3.69
CA ASP A 94 -15.01 16.00 4.43
C ASP A 94 -13.91 16.64 3.58
N ARG A 95 -13.14 15.84 2.82
CA ARG A 95 -12.17 16.37 1.86
C ARG A 95 -12.81 17.20 0.76
N ALA A 96 -13.93 16.74 0.20
CA ALA A 96 -14.67 17.50 -0.81
C ALA A 96 -15.21 18.83 -0.26
N LEU A 97 -15.72 18.84 0.97
CA LEU A 97 -16.16 20.04 1.67
C LEU A 97 -14.99 21.00 1.96
N ALA A 98 -13.85 20.48 2.42
CA ALA A 98 -12.65 21.28 2.67
C ALA A 98 -12.06 21.89 1.39
N ALA A 99 -12.12 21.19 0.27
CA ALA A 99 -11.66 21.69 -1.03
C ALA A 99 -12.47 22.88 -1.52
N LEU A 100 -13.77 22.93 -1.22
CA LEU A 100 -14.62 24.07 -1.55
C LEU A 100 -14.18 25.35 -0.82
N ARG A 101 -13.77 25.22 0.44
CA ARG A 101 -13.30 26.37 1.24
C ARG A 101 -11.99 26.95 0.71
N ARG A 102 -11.11 26.13 0.16
CA ARG A 102 -9.81 26.57 -0.41
C ARG A 102 -9.94 27.36 -1.72
N ARG A 103 -11.04 27.23 -2.45
CA ARG A 103 -11.27 27.92 -3.74
C ARG A 103 -11.64 29.40 -3.63
N GLY A 104 -11.74 29.96 -2.42
CA GLY A 104 -11.95 31.38 -2.16
C GLY A 104 -13.38 31.84 -2.49
N GLY A 105 -14.04 32.45 -1.51
CA GLY A 105 -15.39 32.99 -1.62
C GLY A 105 -16.17 32.72 -0.32
N GLN A 106 -17.13 33.59 -0.02
CA GLN A 106 -18.04 33.40 1.10
C GLN A 106 -19.05 32.29 0.77
N LEU A 107 -18.58 31.01 0.86
CA LEU A 107 -19.40 29.84 0.53
C LEU A 107 -20.32 29.52 1.72
N ILE A 108 -21.61 29.77 1.54
CA ILE A 108 -22.63 29.38 2.53
C ILE A 108 -22.96 27.91 2.30
N LEU A 109 -22.43 27.04 3.16
CA LEU A 109 -22.78 25.62 3.15
C LEU A 109 -24.20 25.40 3.72
N PRO A 110 -25.02 24.55 3.09
CA PRO A 110 -26.31 24.21 3.64
C PRO A 110 -26.15 23.26 4.83
N ARG A 111 -27.05 23.34 5.80
CA ARG A 111 -27.11 22.36 6.89
C ARG A 111 -27.55 20.96 6.42
N ARG A 112 -28.32 20.91 5.33
CA ARG A 112 -28.83 19.66 4.74
C ARG A 112 -28.63 19.72 3.22
N LEU A 113 -28.07 18.66 2.66
CA LEU A 113 -27.91 18.47 1.23
C LEU A 113 -28.54 17.15 0.81
N PHE A 114 -29.61 17.21 0.03
CA PHE A 114 -30.21 16.01 -0.55
C PHE A 114 -29.40 15.54 -1.76
N VAL A 115 -29.15 14.25 -1.83
CA VAL A 115 -28.38 13.58 -2.89
C VAL A 115 -29.22 12.43 -3.45
N ALA A 116 -29.32 12.37 -4.78
CA ALA A 116 -29.94 11.28 -5.51
C ALA A 116 -28.93 10.71 -6.51
N LEU A 117 -28.46 9.45 -6.32
CA LEU A 117 -27.49 8.76 -7.17
C LEU A 117 -26.28 9.65 -7.50
N GLY A 118 -25.70 10.29 -6.48
CA GLY A 118 -24.53 11.16 -6.65
C GLY A 118 -24.82 12.57 -7.18
N ARG A 119 -26.09 12.97 -7.37
CA ARG A 119 -26.47 14.29 -7.87
C ARG A 119 -27.12 15.15 -6.80
N CYS A 120 -26.93 16.46 -6.88
CA CYS A 120 -27.61 17.42 -6.02
C CYS A 120 -28.08 18.65 -6.80
N HIS A 121 -29.00 19.44 -6.22
CA HIS A 121 -29.51 20.66 -6.83
C HIS A 121 -28.55 21.85 -6.84
N LYS A 122 -27.41 21.73 -6.17
CA LYS A 122 -26.42 22.82 -6.02
C LYS A 122 -25.18 22.50 -6.83
N PRO A 123 -24.96 23.08 -8.03
CA PRO A 123 -23.84 22.72 -8.89
C PRO A 123 -22.46 22.81 -8.22
N HIS A 124 -22.28 23.82 -7.33
CA HIS A 124 -21.03 23.98 -6.60
C HIS A 124 -20.78 22.91 -5.51
N LEU A 125 -21.80 22.11 -5.15
CA LEU A 125 -21.69 20.99 -4.22
C LEU A 125 -21.73 19.63 -4.95
N GLN A 126 -21.65 19.61 -6.28
CA GLN A 126 -21.75 18.37 -7.06
C GLN A 126 -20.65 17.38 -6.68
N ASN A 127 -19.41 17.81 -6.52
CA ASN A 127 -18.30 16.95 -6.07
C ASN A 127 -18.52 16.36 -4.65
N VAL A 128 -19.24 17.10 -3.78
CA VAL A 128 -19.62 16.60 -2.45
C VAL A 128 -20.68 15.50 -2.56
N ALA A 129 -21.66 15.69 -3.47
CA ALA A 129 -22.71 14.71 -3.72
C ALA A 129 -22.13 13.42 -4.35
N GLU A 130 -21.19 13.55 -5.27
CA GLU A 130 -20.48 12.42 -5.88
C GLU A 130 -19.66 11.67 -4.83
N ALA A 131 -18.84 12.38 -4.05
CA ALA A 131 -18.05 11.78 -2.98
C ALA A 131 -18.92 11.05 -1.94
N ALA A 132 -20.10 11.60 -1.62
CA ALA A 132 -21.04 10.93 -0.72
C ALA A 132 -21.66 9.67 -1.35
N TYR A 133 -22.03 9.73 -2.61
CA TYR A 133 -22.56 8.57 -3.31
C TYR A 133 -21.51 7.45 -3.45
N GLU A 134 -20.29 7.83 -3.80
CA GLU A 134 -19.16 6.90 -3.83
C GLU A 134 -18.87 6.30 -2.46
N ALA A 135 -19.01 7.09 -1.39
CA ALA A 135 -18.74 6.66 -0.03
C ALA A 135 -19.83 5.78 0.58
N PHE A 136 -21.10 5.98 0.30
CA PHE A 136 -22.21 5.32 0.99
C PHE A 136 -23.04 4.40 0.11
N GLY A 137 -22.91 4.45 -1.21
CA GLY A 137 -23.67 3.64 -2.15
C GLY A 137 -25.20 3.88 -2.15
N LEU A 138 -25.68 4.77 -1.31
CA LEU A 138 -27.13 4.97 -1.11
C LEU A 138 -27.76 5.72 -2.28
N PRO A 139 -28.81 5.20 -2.89
CA PRO A 139 -29.48 5.85 -4.02
C PRO A 139 -30.11 7.20 -3.65
N LEU A 140 -30.63 7.31 -2.43
CA LEU A 140 -31.24 8.52 -1.88
C LEU A 140 -30.73 8.76 -0.47
N MET A 141 -30.16 9.95 -0.22
CA MET A 141 -29.67 10.33 1.10
C MET A 141 -29.72 11.82 1.34
N THR A 142 -29.77 12.23 2.60
CA THR A 142 -29.53 13.60 3.04
C THR A 142 -28.26 13.66 3.88
N LEU A 143 -27.31 14.50 3.45
CA LEU A 143 -26.12 14.81 4.20
C LEU A 143 -26.43 15.93 5.18
N GLN A 144 -26.13 15.73 6.46
CA GLN A 144 -26.13 16.79 7.47
C GLN A 144 -24.70 17.35 7.59
N ILE A 145 -24.54 18.64 7.29
CA ILE A 145 -23.25 19.30 7.20
C ILE A 145 -23.17 20.38 8.27
N ASP A 146 -22.02 20.52 8.92
CA ASP A 146 -21.71 21.65 9.79
C ASP A 146 -21.30 22.85 8.92
N PRO A 147 -22.13 23.94 8.87
CA PRO A 147 -21.78 25.07 8.02
C PRO A 147 -20.61 25.91 8.57
N GLY A 148 -20.35 25.86 9.87
CA GLY A 148 -19.26 26.57 10.52
C GLY A 148 -17.89 25.88 10.35
N HIS A 149 -17.93 24.56 10.39
CA HIS A 149 -16.76 23.71 10.19
C HIS A 149 -17.08 22.73 9.06
N PRO A 150 -16.54 22.91 7.84
CA PRO A 150 -16.91 22.09 6.67
C PRO A 150 -16.63 20.61 6.89
N ARG A 151 -17.57 19.93 7.53
CA ARG A 151 -17.51 18.49 7.83
C ARG A 151 -18.89 17.87 7.81
N LEU A 152 -18.92 16.58 7.51
CA LEU A 152 -20.12 15.77 7.57
C LEU A 152 -20.44 15.43 9.03
N LEU A 153 -21.70 15.62 9.43
CA LEU A 153 -22.19 15.27 10.77
C LEU A 153 -22.92 13.93 10.75
N GLN A 154 -23.74 13.71 9.70
CA GLN A 154 -24.57 12.51 9.57
C GLN A 154 -24.96 12.29 8.11
N VAL A 155 -25.17 11.03 7.76
CA VAL A 155 -25.84 10.60 6.52
C VAL A 155 -27.15 9.95 6.90
N VAL A 156 -28.24 10.39 6.28
CA VAL A 156 -29.57 9.87 6.53
C VAL A 156 -30.10 9.28 5.23
N PRO A 157 -30.33 7.97 5.14
CA PRO A 157 -31.03 7.35 4.01
C PRO A 157 -32.41 7.97 3.88
N GLU A 158 -32.82 8.31 2.67
CA GLU A 158 -34.14 8.91 2.42
C GLU A 158 -35.05 7.90 1.72
N PRO A 159 -36.27 7.68 2.24
CA PRO A 159 -37.23 6.83 1.56
C PRO A 159 -37.80 7.56 0.33
N LEU A 160 -38.25 6.78 -0.64
CA LEU A 160 -38.92 7.32 -1.82
C LEU A 160 -40.22 8.06 -1.49
N THR A 161 -40.94 7.57 -0.45
CA THR A 161 -42.14 8.21 0.08
C THR A 161 -41.78 9.50 0.81
N GLY A 162 -42.39 10.62 0.41
CA GLY A 162 -42.13 11.92 1.05
C GLY A 162 -41.18 12.85 0.30
N LEU A 163 -40.61 12.43 -0.83
CA LEU A 163 -39.82 13.32 -1.69
C LEU A 163 -40.67 14.49 -2.21
N ASP A 164 -40.13 15.70 -2.09
CA ASP A 164 -40.76 16.90 -2.66
C ASP A 164 -40.64 16.90 -4.21
N PRO A 165 -41.37 17.78 -4.92
CA PRO A 165 -41.33 17.81 -6.38
C PRO A 165 -39.94 18.13 -6.98
N ARG A 166 -39.05 18.84 -6.25
CA ARG A 166 -37.67 19.13 -6.69
C ARG A 166 -36.79 17.88 -6.56
N GLN A 167 -36.93 17.19 -5.43
CA GLN A 167 -36.22 15.94 -5.18
C GLN A 167 -36.61 14.84 -6.18
N ARG A 168 -37.89 14.72 -6.53
CA ARG A 168 -38.37 13.79 -7.56
C ARG A 168 -37.79 14.10 -8.95
N ARG A 169 -37.73 15.38 -9.33
CA ARG A 169 -37.08 15.79 -10.60
C ARG A 169 -35.58 15.44 -10.61
N LEU A 170 -34.90 15.65 -9.49
CA LEU A 170 -33.49 15.29 -9.36
C LEU A 170 -33.27 13.78 -9.50
N LEU A 171 -34.09 12.99 -8.82
CA LEU A 171 -34.05 11.52 -8.93
C LEU A 171 -34.29 11.06 -10.38
N ARG A 172 -35.28 11.62 -11.05
CA ARG A 172 -35.55 11.30 -12.46
C ARG A 172 -34.34 11.59 -13.35
N ALA A 173 -33.77 12.77 -13.24
CA ALA A 173 -32.57 13.14 -14.02
C ALA A 173 -31.37 12.25 -13.71
N ALA A 174 -31.22 11.82 -12.46
CA ALA A 174 -30.16 10.91 -12.05
C ALA A 174 -30.38 9.48 -12.62
N LEU A 175 -31.61 9.00 -12.66
CA LEU A 175 -31.95 7.71 -13.28
C LEU A 175 -31.82 7.73 -14.81
N GLU A 176 -32.15 8.85 -15.47
CA GLU A 176 -31.91 9.02 -16.91
C GLU A 176 -30.43 8.89 -17.27
N GLN A 177 -29.57 9.46 -16.45
CA GLN A 177 -28.10 9.35 -16.64
C GLN A 177 -27.62 7.94 -16.36
N LEU A 178 -28.11 7.31 -15.28
CA LEU A 178 -27.76 5.94 -14.93
C LEU A 178 -28.11 4.94 -16.04
N ALA A 179 -29.27 5.09 -16.67
CA ALA A 179 -29.69 4.24 -17.79
C ALA A 179 -28.85 4.43 -19.05
N GLY A 180 -28.26 5.63 -19.25
CA GLY A 180 -27.37 5.93 -20.38
C GLY A 180 -25.91 5.44 -20.19
N THR A 181 -25.47 5.29 -18.96
CA THR A 181 -24.11 4.82 -18.64
C THR A 181 -24.22 3.96 -17.38
N PRO A 182 -24.28 2.63 -17.52
CA PRO A 182 -24.36 1.77 -16.33
C PRO A 182 -23.16 2.07 -15.43
N PRO A 183 -23.41 2.34 -14.15
CA PRO A 183 -22.31 2.55 -13.22
C PRO A 183 -21.48 1.27 -13.19
N THR A 184 -20.19 1.41 -13.40
CA THR A 184 -19.27 0.34 -13.03
C THR A 184 -19.45 0.14 -11.54
N PRO A 185 -19.79 -1.07 -11.04
CA PRO A 185 -19.85 -1.32 -9.63
C PRO A 185 -18.47 -1.02 -9.06
N ARG A 186 -18.34 0.10 -8.38
CA ARG A 186 -17.17 0.35 -7.55
C ARG A 186 -17.54 -0.19 -6.18
N PRO A 187 -16.93 -1.31 -5.74
CA PRO A 187 -17.07 -1.70 -4.36
C PRO A 187 -16.65 -0.49 -3.53
N PHE A 188 -17.45 -0.13 -2.53
CA PHE A 188 -17.07 0.91 -1.60
C PHE A 188 -15.72 0.52 -1.00
N ARG A 189 -14.70 1.33 -1.29
CA ARG A 189 -13.42 1.23 -0.61
C ARG A 189 -13.41 2.28 0.49
N ARG A 190 -13.51 1.84 1.75
CA ARG A 190 -13.07 2.70 2.86
C ARG A 190 -11.67 3.19 2.54
N ALA A 191 -11.31 4.37 2.99
CA ALA A 191 -9.95 4.86 2.85
C ALA A 191 -8.99 3.76 3.34
N PRO A 192 -8.06 3.28 2.51
CA PRO A 192 -7.12 2.24 2.92
C PRO A 192 -6.36 2.70 4.16
N ARG A 193 -6.25 1.83 5.15
CA ARG A 193 -5.53 2.10 6.40
C ARG A 193 -4.16 1.46 6.37
N LEU A 194 -3.12 2.27 6.34
CA LEU A 194 -1.74 1.85 6.35
C LEU A 194 -1.15 1.96 7.76
N ALA A 195 -0.76 0.85 8.34
CA ALA A 195 0.07 0.83 9.53
C ALA A 195 1.53 1.12 9.15
N VAL A 196 2.17 2.06 9.81
CA VAL A 196 3.61 2.33 9.68
C VAL A 196 4.28 1.91 10.98
N LEU A 197 5.00 0.79 10.97
CA LEU A 197 5.69 0.29 12.15
C LEU A 197 6.98 1.09 12.35
N VAL A 198 7.07 1.77 13.48
CA VAL A 198 8.23 2.59 13.87
C VAL A 198 8.68 2.24 15.28
N ASN A 199 9.98 2.36 15.53
CA ASN A 199 10.57 2.24 16.85
C ASN A 199 11.30 3.53 17.20
N PRO A 200 10.79 4.36 18.13
CA PRO A 200 11.46 5.60 18.57
C PRO A 200 12.84 5.38 19.19
N ASP A 201 13.09 4.17 19.72
CA ASP A 201 14.34 3.80 20.37
C ASP A 201 15.36 3.20 19.39
N ASP A 202 15.03 3.08 18.11
CA ASP A 202 15.96 2.60 17.08
C ASP A 202 17.06 3.65 16.86
N PRO A 203 18.32 3.33 17.13
CA PRO A 203 19.42 4.30 17.00
C PRO A 203 19.74 4.65 15.54
N LEU A 204 19.35 3.81 14.59
CA LEU A 204 19.59 3.98 13.15
C LEU A 204 18.32 3.58 12.36
N PRO A 205 17.20 4.30 12.56
CA PRO A 205 15.97 3.96 11.89
C PRO A 205 16.11 4.18 10.36
N PRO A 206 15.49 3.33 9.55
CA PRO A 206 15.56 3.46 8.08
C PRO A 206 14.82 4.70 7.55
N SER A 207 14.04 5.38 8.40
CA SER A 207 13.45 6.69 8.13
C SER A 207 13.40 7.55 9.37
N LYS A 208 13.89 8.78 9.26
CA LYS A 208 13.81 9.77 10.33
C LYS A 208 12.37 10.29 10.51
N PRO A 209 12.04 10.88 11.68
CA PRO A 209 10.69 11.37 11.96
C PRO A 209 10.14 12.34 10.90
N GLY A 210 10.99 13.21 10.33
CA GLY A 210 10.61 14.12 9.24
C GLY A 210 10.14 13.38 7.97
N THR A 211 10.78 12.28 7.64
CA THR A 211 10.41 11.40 6.52
C THR A 211 9.07 10.73 6.76
N ILE A 212 8.83 10.23 7.98
CA ILE A 212 7.54 9.62 8.35
C ILE A 212 6.42 10.67 8.28
N SER A 213 6.68 11.91 8.71
CA SER A 213 5.71 13.00 8.55
C SER A 213 5.39 13.24 7.07
N ARG A 214 6.42 13.34 6.22
CA ARG A 214 6.23 13.55 4.78
C ARG A 214 5.45 12.42 4.11
N LEU A 215 5.79 11.17 4.43
CA LEU A 215 5.04 10.00 3.96
C LEU A 215 3.54 10.10 4.32
N ARG A 216 3.22 10.52 5.56
CA ARG A 216 1.83 10.66 6.01
C ARG A 216 1.10 11.79 5.28
N ASP A 217 1.77 12.92 5.03
CA ASP A 217 1.18 14.05 4.29
C ASP A 217 0.84 13.65 2.85
N VAL A 218 1.75 12.94 2.17
CA VAL A 218 1.51 12.40 0.81
C VAL A 218 0.41 11.35 0.84
N ALA A 219 0.43 10.41 1.81
CA ALA A 219 -0.62 9.41 1.96
C ALA A 219 -2.00 10.04 2.14
N ALA A 220 -2.11 11.07 2.98
CA ALA A 220 -3.35 11.81 3.17
C ALA A 220 -3.83 12.48 1.87
N SER A 221 -2.92 13.02 1.05
CA SER A 221 -3.28 13.59 -0.26
C SER A 221 -3.80 12.53 -1.25
N MET A 222 -3.34 11.29 -1.12
CA MET A 222 -3.78 10.12 -1.91
C MET A 222 -5.02 9.43 -1.32
N GLY A 223 -5.55 9.91 -0.20
CA GLY A 223 -6.73 9.32 0.45
C GLY A 223 -6.44 8.10 1.30
N ILE A 224 -5.20 7.88 1.71
CA ILE A 224 -4.76 6.78 2.57
C ILE A 224 -4.71 7.27 4.02
N GLU A 225 -5.39 6.58 4.93
CA GLU A 225 -5.25 6.80 6.37
C GLU A 225 -3.99 6.12 6.88
N THR A 226 -3.07 6.87 7.50
CA THR A 226 -1.83 6.33 8.04
C THR A 226 -1.79 6.45 9.55
N GLU A 227 -1.41 5.37 10.23
CA GLU A 227 -1.17 5.36 11.67
C GLU A 227 0.22 4.81 11.95
N CYS A 228 1.03 5.57 12.72
CA CYS A 228 2.28 5.05 13.26
C CYS A 228 1.96 4.11 14.43
N ILE A 229 2.47 2.89 14.36
CA ILE A 229 2.28 1.86 15.38
C ILE A 229 3.62 1.42 15.93
N GLY A 230 3.63 0.92 17.16
CA GLY A 230 4.79 0.36 17.83
C GLY A 230 4.58 -1.11 18.19
N HIS A 231 5.56 -1.71 18.86
CA HIS A 231 5.57 -3.16 19.17
C HIS A 231 4.35 -3.63 19.99
N ARG A 232 3.75 -2.75 20.79
CA ARG A 232 2.56 -3.07 21.60
C ARG A 232 1.27 -3.16 20.79
N ASP A 233 1.29 -2.67 19.57
CA ASP A 233 0.11 -2.61 18.70
C ASP A 233 -0.10 -3.86 17.83
N LEU A 234 0.74 -4.91 18.00
CA LEU A 234 0.59 -6.16 17.24
C LEU A 234 -0.85 -6.73 17.30
N PRO A 235 -1.57 -6.72 18.45
CA PRO A 235 -2.96 -7.20 18.49
C PRO A 235 -3.94 -6.37 17.66
N ARG A 236 -3.59 -5.11 17.33
CA ARG A 236 -4.42 -4.20 16.53
C ARG A 236 -4.13 -4.30 15.01
N LEU A 237 -3.11 -5.09 14.62
CA LEU A 237 -2.65 -5.14 13.23
C LEU A 237 -3.77 -5.53 12.26
N GLY A 238 -4.66 -6.44 12.63
CA GLY A 238 -5.82 -6.83 11.81
C GLY A 238 -6.83 -5.71 11.50
N GLY A 239 -6.69 -4.53 12.10
CA GLY A 239 -7.49 -3.34 11.80
C GLY A 239 -6.96 -2.48 10.64
N PHE A 240 -5.87 -2.89 10.00
CA PHE A 240 -5.23 -2.19 8.87
C PHE A 240 -5.34 -3.02 7.59
N ASP A 241 -5.16 -2.37 6.45
CA ASP A 241 -5.22 -2.99 5.13
C ASP A 241 -3.82 -3.31 4.57
N ALA A 242 -2.79 -2.64 5.09
CA ALA A 242 -1.40 -2.91 4.77
C ALA A 242 -0.47 -2.51 5.92
N LEU A 243 0.74 -3.09 5.92
CA LEU A 243 1.80 -2.77 6.86
C LEU A 243 3.04 -2.27 6.11
N PHE A 244 3.61 -1.14 6.54
CA PHE A 244 4.90 -0.63 6.11
C PHE A 244 5.87 -0.58 7.29
N ILE A 245 6.93 -1.37 7.23
CA ILE A 245 7.93 -1.47 8.30
C ILE A 245 8.97 -0.37 8.10
N ARG A 246 9.19 0.47 9.13
CA ARG A 246 10.20 1.54 9.14
C ARG A 246 11.01 1.55 10.44
N GLU A 247 11.40 0.36 10.88
CA GLU A 247 12.39 0.12 11.94
C GLU A 247 13.39 -0.94 11.46
N THR A 248 14.54 -1.04 12.11
CA THR A 248 15.56 -2.04 11.76
C THR A 248 14.97 -3.46 11.80
N THR A 249 15.16 -4.20 10.69
CA THR A 249 14.70 -5.57 10.52
C THR A 249 15.76 -6.58 10.94
N ALA A 250 15.34 -7.63 11.63
CA ALA A 250 16.15 -8.80 11.93
C ALA A 250 15.23 -9.99 12.28
N LEU A 251 15.69 -11.22 12.08
CA LEU A 251 14.89 -12.44 12.32
C LEU A 251 14.38 -12.58 13.75
N GLN A 252 15.06 -11.99 14.72
CA GLN A 252 14.68 -12.03 16.15
C GLN A 252 14.06 -10.72 16.62
N ALA A 253 13.84 -9.76 15.72
CA ALA A 253 13.25 -8.48 16.04
C ALA A 253 11.71 -8.53 15.98
N PRO A 254 11.01 -7.65 16.71
CA PRO A 254 9.57 -7.51 16.61
C PRO A 254 9.07 -7.25 15.20
N SER A 255 9.84 -6.51 14.38
CA SER A 255 9.54 -6.26 12.96
C SER A 255 9.28 -7.53 12.16
N TYR A 256 10.04 -8.61 12.39
CA TYR A 256 9.80 -9.90 11.73
C TYR A 256 8.48 -10.54 12.16
N ILE A 257 8.11 -10.44 13.46
CA ILE A 257 6.83 -10.95 13.96
C ILE A 257 5.64 -10.20 13.31
N PHE A 258 5.76 -8.88 13.17
CA PHE A 258 4.76 -8.08 12.45
C PHE A 258 4.64 -8.48 10.98
N ALA A 259 5.78 -8.63 10.28
CA ALA A 259 5.80 -9.07 8.89
C ALA A 259 5.14 -10.45 8.70
N GLU A 260 5.50 -11.40 9.56
CA GLU A 260 4.94 -12.77 9.55
C GLU A 260 3.44 -12.77 9.85
N THR A 261 3.00 -11.97 10.83
CA THR A 261 1.58 -11.86 11.17
C THR A 261 0.77 -11.26 10.03
N ALA A 262 1.26 -10.19 9.40
CA ALA A 262 0.63 -9.59 8.23
C ALA A 262 0.55 -10.58 7.06
N ALA A 263 1.66 -11.24 6.72
CA ALA A 263 1.71 -12.19 5.60
C ALA A 263 0.76 -13.38 5.79
N ARG A 264 0.66 -13.92 7.00
CA ARG A 264 -0.26 -15.03 7.34
C ARG A 264 -1.73 -14.67 7.20
N THR A 265 -2.08 -13.41 7.41
CA THR A 265 -3.46 -12.93 7.23
C THR A 265 -3.75 -12.47 5.79
N GLY A 266 -2.77 -12.58 4.89
CA GLY A 266 -2.89 -12.09 3.52
C GLY A 266 -2.75 -10.56 3.38
N MET A 267 -2.43 -9.87 4.47
CA MET A 267 -2.21 -8.43 4.47
C MET A 267 -0.93 -8.08 3.69
N PRO A 268 -0.97 -7.16 2.72
CA PRO A 268 0.22 -6.62 2.10
C PRO A 268 1.18 -6.03 3.12
N VAL A 269 2.44 -6.43 3.04
CA VAL A 269 3.50 -5.91 3.91
C VAL A 269 4.75 -5.57 3.09
N ILE A 270 5.39 -4.48 3.42
CA ILE A 270 6.70 -4.07 2.91
C ILE A 270 7.65 -3.94 4.12
N ASP A 271 8.69 -4.78 4.23
CA ASP A 271 8.93 -5.92 3.37
C ASP A 271 8.40 -7.19 4.04
N ASP A 272 8.12 -8.18 3.19
CA ASP A 272 7.55 -9.46 3.62
C ASP A 272 8.60 -10.32 4.39
N PRO A 273 8.17 -11.31 5.19
CA PRO A 273 9.07 -12.08 6.03
C PRO A 273 10.10 -12.91 5.24
N VAL A 274 9.78 -13.31 4.00
CA VAL A 274 10.71 -14.04 3.13
C VAL A 274 11.81 -13.09 2.65
N SER A 275 11.47 -11.87 2.30
CA SER A 275 12.44 -10.82 1.93
C SER A 275 13.35 -10.48 3.09
N ILE A 276 12.81 -10.29 4.30
CA ILE A 276 13.60 -10.07 5.52
C ILE A 276 14.59 -11.22 5.75
N LEU A 277 14.11 -12.46 5.70
CA LEU A 277 14.96 -13.65 5.88
C LEU A 277 16.10 -13.72 4.87
N ARG A 278 15.82 -13.41 3.61
CA ARG A 278 16.80 -13.46 2.51
C ARG A 278 17.83 -12.34 2.60
N CYS A 279 17.40 -11.12 2.90
CA CYS A 279 18.28 -9.96 3.02
C CYS A 279 19.13 -10.00 4.29
N CYS A 280 18.57 -10.42 5.44
CA CYS A 280 19.32 -10.57 6.67
C CYS A 280 20.42 -11.63 6.61
N ASN A 281 20.46 -12.48 5.58
CA ASN A 281 21.44 -13.57 5.49
C ASN A 281 22.36 -13.43 4.28
N LYS A 282 23.55 -12.90 4.51
CA LYS A 282 24.57 -12.67 3.46
C LYS A 282 25.01 -13.96 2.75
N VAL A 283 24.89 -15.14 3.38
CA VAL A 283 25.21 -16.42 2.75
C VAL A 283 24.16 -16.77 1.69
N PHE A 284 22.87 -16.54 1.99
CA PHE A 284 21.81 -16.72 1.02
C PHE A 284 22.04 -15.87 -0.24
N LEU A 285 22.32 -14.57 -0.04
CA LEU A 285 22.56 -13.66 -1.15
C LEU A 285 23.77 -14.11 -1.97
N HIS A 286 24.90 -14.43 -1.31
CA HIS A 286 26.10 -14.92 -1.98
C HIS A 286 25.83 -16.13 -2.88
N GLU A 287 25.15 -17.16 -2.35
CA GLU A 287 24.86 -18.37 -3.09
C GLU A 287 23.90 -18.10 -4.27
N ARG A 288 22.90 -17.23 -4.08
CA ARG A 288 21.97 -16.87 -5.14
C ARG A 288 22.64 -16.06 -6.27
N LEU A 289 23.45 -15.04 -5.91
CA LEU A 289 24.20 -14.27 -6.90
C LEU A 289 25.14 -15.17 -7.71
N LYS A 290 25.79 -16.13 -7.04
CA LYS A 290 26.69 -17.08 -7.68
C LYS A 290 25.94 -18.02 -8.63
N ALA A 291 24.82 -18.58 -8.21
CA ALA A 291 24.01 -19.49 -9.00
C ALA A 291 23.44 -18.86 -10.27
N GLU A 292 23.05 -17.60 -10.21
CA GLU A 292 22.47 -16.84 -11.32
C GLU A 292 23.53 -16.03 -12.12
N GLY A 293 24.79 -16.14 -11.76
CA GLY A 293 25.87 -15.42 -12.47
C GLY A 293 25.84 -13.91 -12.34
N VAL A 294 25.17 -13.36 -11.31
CA VAL A 294 25.17 -11.93 -11.03
C VAL A 294 26.51 -11.52 -10.44
N PRO A 295 27.18 -10.49 -11.01
CA PRO A 295 28.53 -10.09 -10.57
C PRO A 295 28.55 -9.72 -9.07
N GLN A 296 29.47 -10.34 -8.35
CA GLN A 296 29.76 -10.08 -6.95
C GLN A 296 31.27 -10.18 -6.72
N PRO A 297 31.83 -9.62 -5.62
CA PRO A 297 33.23 -9.87 -5.25
C PRO A 297 33.48 -11.36 -5.04
N ARG A 298 34.69 -11.82 -5.30
CA ARG A 298 35.07 -13.21 -4.95
C ARG A 298 34.80 -13.47 -3.48
N THR A 299 33.96 -14.41 -3.19
CA THR A 299 33.44 -14.69 -1.84
C THR A 299 33.48 -16.17 -1.55
N LEU A 300 33.85 -16.54 -0.36
CA LEU A 300 33.90 -17.91 0.16
C LEU A 300 33.14 -17.99 1.49
N ALA A 301 32.30 -19.01 1.62
CA ALA A 301 31.74 -19.37 2.92
C ALA A 301 32.77 -20.20 3.69
N VAL A 302 33.20 -19.75 4.86
CA VAL A 302 34.29 -20.33 5.60
C VAL A 302 33.90 -20.72 7.02
N ARG A 303 34.50 -21.81 7.49
CA ARG A 303 34.47 -22.33 8.84
C ARG A 303 35.85 -22.26 9.45
N ALA A 304 35.99 -22.69 10.69
CA ALA A 304 37.26 -22.66 11.40
C ALA A 304 38.38 -23.44 10.69
N ASP A 305 38.02 -24.59 10.10
CA ASP A 305 38.93 -25.49 9.38
C ASP A 305 39.31 -24.99 7.97
N THR A 306 38.50 -24.14 7.35
CA THR A 306 38.71 -23.64 5.98
C THR A 306 39.17 -22.18 5.94
N LEU A 307 39.35 -21.52 7.09
CA LEU A 307 39.68 -20.11 7.16
C LEU A 307 41.05 -19.76 6.54
N ALA A 308 42.07 -20.59 6.78
CA ALA A 308 43.39 -20.38 6.24
C ALA A 308 43.40 -20.47 4.71
N ALA A 309 42.78 -21.50 4.15
CA ALA A 309 42.65 -21.70 2.69
C ALA A 309 41.89 -20.54 2.01
N ALA A 310 40.97 -19.90 2.70
CA ALA A 310 40.29 -18.71 2.17
C ALA A 310 41.25 -17.51 2.01
N GLY A 311 42.19 -17.32 2.92
CA GLY A 311 43.23 -16.28 2.81
C GLY A 311 44.15 -16.54 1.63
N GLU A 312 44.54 -17.79 1.38
CA GLU A 312 45.36 -18.17 0.23
C GLU A 312 44.60 -17.95 -1.10
N ALA A 313 43.32 -18.29 -1.14
CA ALA A 313 42.50 -18.17 -2.35
C ALA A 313 42.15 -16.72 -2.72
N LEU A 314 41.87 -15.85 -1.74
CA LEU A 314 41.45 -14.47 -1.98
C LEU A 314 42.59 -13.47 -1.98
N GLY A 315 43.67 -13.76 -1.26
CA GLY A 315 44.73 -12.82 -1.03
C GLY A 315 44.40 -11.76 0.04
N PHE A 316 45.30 -10.79 0.21
CA PHE A 316 45.13 -9.70 1.17
C PHE A 316 45.26 -8.34 0.49
N PRO A 317 44.53 -7.33 0.94
CA PRO A 317 43.56 -7.37 2.04
C PRO A 317 42.27 -8.15 1.66
N LEU A 318 41.59 -8.74 2.65
CA LEU A 318 40.29 -9.35 2.49
C LEU A 318 39.31 -8.85 3.58
N VAL A 319 38.02 -9.15 3.40
CA VAL A 319 36.98 -8.76 4.35
C VAL A 319 36.30 -10.02 4.91
N LEU A 320 36.22 -10.11 6.24
CA LEU A 320 35.40 -11.13 6.91
C LEU A 320 34.08 -10.53 7.35
N LYS A 321 32.98 -11.26 7.13
CA LYS A 321 31.61 -10.82 7.47
C LYS A 321 30.87 -11.93 8.22
N VAL A 322 30.14 -11.58 9.29
CA VAL A 322 29.13 -12.50 9.84
C VAL A 322 27.90 -12.53 8.92
N PRO A 323 27.16 -13.64 8.82
CA PRO A 323 26.03 -13.75 7.90
C PRO A 323 24.91 -12.76 8.18
N ASP A 324 24.62 -12.48 9.44
CA ASP A 324 23.47 -11.73 9.95
C ASP A 324 23.80 -10.31 10.46
N GLY A 325 24.94 -9.75 10.05
CA GLY A 325 25.35 -8.39 10.42
C GLY A 325 24.64 -7.32 9.58
N ALA A 326 24.16 -6.26 10.23
CA ALA A 326 23.60 -5.06 9.60
C ALA A 326 24.47 -3.82 9.90
N CYS A 327 24.34 -2.75 9.09
CA CYS A 327 25.00 -1.45 9.28
C CYS A 327 26.51 -1.58 9.56
N SER A 328 27.24 -2.32 8.73
CA SER A 328 28.69 -2.59 8.87
C SER A 328 29.11 -3.31 10.17
N ARG A 329 28.17 -3.73 11.01
CA ARG A 329 28.47 -4.50 12.24
C ARG A 329 28.86 -5.94 11.89
N GLY A 330 29.94 -6.43 12.51
CA GLY A 330 30.44 -7.78 12.21
C GLY A 330 31.17 -7.89 10.87
N VAL A 331 31.61 -6.79 10.31
CA VAL A 331 32.45 -6.71 9.11
C VAL A 331 33.87 -6.27 9.53
N VAL A 332 34.88 -7.01 9.13
CA VAL A 332 36.28 -6.78 9.52
C VAL A 332 37.18 -6.89 8.30
N ARG A 333 37.97 -5.86 8.04
CA ARG A 333 39.06 -5.91 7.08
C ARG A 333 40.27 -6.58 7.73
N VAL A 334 40.91 -7.43 6.99
CA VAL A 334 42.12 -8.18 7.35
C VAL A 334 43.18 -7.83 6.33
N ASP A 335 44.24 -7.17 6.76
CA ASP A 335 45.27 -6.65 5.89
C ASP A 335 46.42 -7.62 5.67
N THR A 336 46.66 -8.52 6.63
CA THR A 336 47.78 -9.46 6.61
C THR A 336 47.37 -10.90 6.97
N PRO A 337 48.14 -11.90 6.53
CA PRO A 337 47.92 -13.30 6.91
C PRO A 337 47.92 -13.52 8.44
N ALA A 338 48.73 -12.77 9.16
CA ALA A 338 48.85 -12.89 10.62
C ALA A 338 47.56 -12.47 11.38
N GLU A 339 46.81 -11.53 10.82
CA GLU A 339 45.57 -11.05 11.41
C GLU A 339 44.41 -12.01 11.19
N LEU A 340 44.43 -12.82 10.11
CA LEU A 340 43.32 -13.66 9.69
C LEU A 340 42.84 -14.65 10.79
N PRO A 341 43.71 -15.38 11.49
CA PRO A 341 43.28 -16.29 12.52
C PRO A 341 42.63 -15.60 13.73
N VAL A 342 43.07 -14.38 14.04
CA VAL A 342 42.55 -13.60 15.19
C VAL A 342 41.16 -13.05 14.87
N ALA A 343 41.01 -12.39 13.71
CA ALA A 343 39.76 -11.85 13.24
C ALA A 343 38.73 -12.96 13.00
N GLY A 344 39.13 -14.03 12.34
CA GLY A 344 38.29 -15.17 12.04
C GLY A 344 37.76 -15.87 13.30
N ARG A 345 38.61 -16.18 14.27
CA ARG A 345 38.19 -16.76 15.57
C ARG A 345 37.20 -15.86 16.31
N ARG A 346 37.40 -14.55 16.25
CA ARG A 346 36.47 -13.59 16.88
C ARG A 346 35.07 -13.67 16.28
N LEU A 347 34.95 -13.71 14.94
CA LEU A 347 33.68 -13.78 14.24
C LEU A 347 33.04 -15.18 14.34
N LEU A 348 33.83 -16.23 14.26
CA LEU A 348 33.39 -17.63 14.39
C LEU A 348 32.85 -17.99 15.81
N ARG A 349 33.13 -17.16 16.83
CA ARG A 349 32.40 -17.26 18.10
C ARG A 349 30.95 -16.82 18.03
N ARG A 350 30.61 -15.98 17.06
CA ARG A 350 29.23 -15.47 16.86
C ARG A 350 28.43 -16.32 15.89
N SER A 351 29.08 -16.93 14.91
CA SER A 351 28.45 -17.77 13.89
C SER A 351 29.38 -18.91 13.51
N ARG A 352 28.84 -20.11 13.31
CA ARG A 352 29.63 -21.28 12.87
C ARG A 352 30.14 -21.16 11.43
N LEU A 353 29.57 -20.26 10.65
CA LEU A 353 29.91 -19.95 9.28
C LEU A 353 30.05 -18.43 9.15
N ILE A 354 31.10 -17.98 8.45
CA ILE A 354 31.31 -16.56 8.10
C ILE A 354 31.64 -16.48 6.60
N LEU A 355 31.52 -15.29 6.02
CA LEU A 355 31.97 -15.02 4.66
C LEU A 355 33.37 -14.39 4.69
N ALA A 356 34.27 -14.90 3.84
CA ALA A 356 35.51 -14.24 3.45
C ALA A 356 35.35 -13.70 2.01
N GLN A 357 35.63 -12.44 1.82
CA GLN A 357 35.39 -11.74 0.54
C GLN A 357 36.62 -10.93 0.15
N GLU A 358 36.95 -10.88 -1.17
CA GLU A 358 37.99 -9.98 -1.66
C GLU A 358 37.68 -8.53 -1.30
N TYR A 359 38.68 -7.78 -0.92
CA TYR A 359 38.57 -6.36 -0.64
C TYR A 359 38.57 -5.56 -1.93
N LEU A 360 37.48 -4.77 -2.12
CA LEU A 360 37.37 -3.83 -3.23
C LEU A 360 37.22 -2.42 -2.68
N TYR A 361 38.12 -1.53 -3.04
CA TYR A 361 37.99 -0.12 -2.69
C TYR A 361 37.26 0.65 -3.78
N THR A 362 36.38 1.55 -3.36
CA THR A 362 35.72 2.57 -4.16
C THR A 362 35.53 3.82 -3.32
N ASP A 363 35.51 5.01 -3.92
CA ASP A 363 35.29 6.28 -3.19
C ASP A 363 33.84 6.41 -2.70
N PHE A 364 32.92 5.66 -3.31
CA PHE A 364 31.50 5.56 -2.92
C PHE A 364 30.95 4.18 -3.31
N ASP A 365 29.85 3.83 -2.71
CA ASP A 365 28.97 2.73 -3.11
C ASP A 365 27.73 3.30 -3.76
N TRP A 366 27.27 2.66 -4.85
CA TRP A 366 25.94 2.90 -5.35
C TRP A 366 24.92 2.28 -4.39
N ARG A 367 23.88 3.03 -4.02
CA ARG A 367 22.64 2.53 -3.45
C ARG A 367 21.54 2.72 -4.48
N ILE A 368 21.03 1.61 -5.03
CA ILE A 368 19.88 1.62 -5.94
C ILE A 368 18.65 1.13 -5.20
N GLY A 369 17.67 2.02 -5.02
CA GLY A 369 16.35 1.67 -4.51
C GLY A 369 15.54 0.98 -5.60
N VAL A 370 14.98 -0.19 -5.30
CA VAL A 370 14.16 -0.98 -6.22
C VAL A 370 12.82 -1.25 -5.55
N LEU A 371 11.73 -0.93 -6.23
CA LEU A 371 10.36 -1.17 -5.76
C LEU A 371 9.59 -1.97 -6.82
N GLY A 372 9.02 -3.12 -6.45
CA GLY A 372 8.24 -3.92 -7.39
C GLY A 372 9.02 -4.35 -8.64
N GLY A 373 10.34 -4.56 -8.52
CA GLY A 373 11.21 -4.90 -9.65
C GLY A 373 11.56 -3.72 -10.57
N ARG A 374 11.24 -2.47 -10.19
CA ARG A 374 11.57 -1.25 -10.94
C ARG A 374 12.49 -0.34 -10.12
N PRO A 375 13.44 0.38 -10.77
CA PRO A 375 14.27 1.33 -10.04
C PRO A 375 13.41 2.48 -9.52
N LEU A 376 13.60 2.84 -8.25
CA LEU A 376 12.87 3.89 -7.56
C LEU A 376 13.75 5.14 -7.38
N PHE A 377 14.94 4.98 -6.81
CA PHE A 377 15.91 6.05 -6.59
C PHE A 377 17.33 5.52 -6.73
N ALA A 378 18.30 6.43 -6.86
CA ALA A 378 19.72 6.12 -6.84
C ALA A 378 20.49 7.14 -6.01
N CYS A 379 21.47 6.66 -5.23
CA CYS A 379 22.38 7.48 -4.45
C CYS A 379 23.82 6.97 -4.57
N ARG A 380 24.77 7.86 -4.38
CA ARG A 380 26.16 7.55 -4.08
C ARG A 380 26.38 7.73 -2.59
N TYR A 381 26.71 6.65 -1.90
CA TYR A 381 27.09 6.67 -0.50
C TYR A 381 28.60 6.74 -0.38
N ARG A 382 29.12 7.91 -0.03
CA ARG A 382 30.59 8.13 0.05
C ARG A 382 31.15 7.45 1.29
N MET A 383 32.38 6.97 1.16
CA MET A 383 33.09 6.43 2.31
C MET A 383 33.35 7.54 3.33
N VAL A 384 33.31 7.21 4.61
CA VAL A 384 33.75 8.14 5.68
C VAL A 384 35.19 8.53 5.44
N ARG A 385 35.49 9.80 5.61
CA ARG A 385 36.86 10.33 5.34
C ARG A 385 37.94 9.54 6.08
N GLY A 386 38.87 8.98 5.32
CA GLY A 386 39.95 8.14 5.86
C GLY A 386 39.48 6.76 6.35
N HIS A 387 38.30 6.33 5.93
CA HIS A 387 37.77 5.00 6.24
C HIS A 387 37.36 4.29 4.93
N TRP A 388 37.18 2.96 5.01
CA TRP A 388 36.88 2.13 3.84
C TRP A 388 35.40 1.68 3.81
N GLN A 389 34.61 2.17 4.75
CA GLN A 389 33.16 1.88 4.85
C GLN A 389 32.36 3.18 4.90
N ILE A 390 31.09 3.08 4.57
CA ILE A 390 30.10 4.17 4.63
C ILE A 390 29.85 4.58 6.11
N PHE A 391 29.92 3.61 7.04
CA PHE A 391 29.76 3.85 8.47
C PHE A 391 31.06 3.59 9.23
N ARG A 392 31.40 4.47 10.17
CA ARG A 392 32.46 4.27 11.14
C ARG A 392 31.88 4.30 12.56
N HIS A 393 31.93 3.16 13.25
CA HIS A 393 31.45 3.07 14.64
C HIS A 393 32.57 3.44 15.60
N GLY A 394 32.38 4.51 16.38
CA GLY A 394 33.29 4.92 17.43
C GLY A 394 33.20 4.02 18.65
N ARG A 395 34.28 4.02 19.48
CA ARG A 395 34.29 3.30 20.77
C ARG A 395 33.35 3.92 21.82
N ASP A 396 32.95 5.17 21.59
CA ASP A 396 32.01 5.96 22.40
C ASP A 396 30.52 5.67 22.05
N GLY A 397 30.28 4.72 21.14
CA GLY A 397 28.92 4.38 20.67
C GLY A 397 28.36 5.31 19.60
N ARG A 398 29.08 6.37 19.22
CA ARG A 398 28.68 7.25 18.11
C ARG A 398 29.04 6.61 16.78
N SER A 399 28.18 6.80 15.79
CA SER A 399 28.42 6.38 14.42
C SER A 399 28.59 7.62 13.55
N GLU A 400 29.63 7.62 12.71
CA GLU A 400 29.85 8.61 11.67
C GLU A 400 29.42 7.98 10.35
N GLU A 401 28.67 8.74 9.54
CA GLU A 401 28.19 8.32 8.24
C GLU A 401 28.82 9.19 7.15
N GLY A 402 29.15 8.58 6.02
CA GLY A 402 29.63 9.29 4.85
C GLY A 402 28.52 10.12 4.20
N ALA A 403 28.91 11.07 3.34
CA ALA A 403 27.95 11.90 2.63
C ALA A 403 27.12 11.08 1.63
N THR A 404 25.81 11.34 1.58
CA THR A 404 24.88 10.79 0.60
C THR A 404 24.63 11.82 -0.51
N GLU A 405 24.72 11.40 -1.75
CA GLU A 405 24.46 12.21 -2.93
C GLU A 405 23.39 11.52 -3.79
N ALA A 406 22.21 12.13 -3.91
CA ALA A 406 21.17 11.62 -4.80
C ALA A 406 21.57 11.81 -6.27
N VAL A 407 21.29 10.80 -7.08
CA VAL A 407 21.62 10.79 -8.51
C VAL A 407 20.35 10.50 -9.31
N PRO A 408 20.02 11.31 -10.33
CA PRO A 408 18.91 11.00 -11.23
C PRO A 408 19.11 9.62 -11.89
N LEU A 409 18.03 8.86 -12.05
CA LEU A 409 18.11 7.48 -12.56
C LEU A 409 18.68 7.40 -13.99
N ASP A 410 18.46 8.41 -14.80
CA ASP A 410 19.00 8.53 -16.16
C ASP A 410 20.49 8.83 -16.21
N ALA A 411 21.05 9.29 -15.10
CA ALA A 411 22.50 9.52 -14.93
C ALA A 411 23.24 8.30 -14.34
N VAL A 412 22.52 7.24 -13.95
CA VAL A 412 23.13 5.99 -13.45
C VAL A 412 23.59 5.13 -14.62
N PRO A 413 24.82 4.58 -14.60
CA PRO A 413 25.26 3.67 -15.66
C PRO A 413 24.29 2.50 -15.85
N PRO A 414 23.89 2.16 -17.10
CA PRO A 414 22.92 1.07 -17.35
C PRO A 414 23.36 -0.26 -16.77
N ALA A 415 24.65 -0.57 -16.74
CA ALA A 415 25.18 -1.79 -16.15
C ALA A 415 24.94 -1.87 -14.63
N VAL A 416 25.00 -0.73 -13.92
CA VAL A 416 24.72 -0.64 -12.47
C VAL A 416 23.24 -0.93 -12.23
N LEU A 417 22.34 -0.28 -13.00
CA LEU A 417 20.89 -0.54 -12.89
C LEU A 417 20.53 -2.00 -13.19
N SER A 418 21.12 -2.57 -14.25
CA SER A 418 20.88 -3.96 -14.63
C SER A 418 21.32 -4.93 -13.54
N ALA A 419 22.51 -4.73 -12.96
CA ALA A 419 23.00 -5.59 -11.86
C ALA A 419 22.15 -5.44 -10.60
N ALA A 420 21.70 -4.22 -10.28
CA ALA A 420 20.81 -3.96 -9.15
C ALA A 420 19.47 -4.66 -9.30
N LEU A 421 18.82 -4.55 -10.46
CA LEU A 421 17.54 -5.19 -10.74
C LEU A 421 17.65 -6.72 -10.73
N ALA A 422 18.73 -7.28 -11.31
CA ALA A 422 18.99 -8.71 -11.27
C ALA A 422 19.14 -9.22 -9.83
N ALA A 423 19.90 -8.49 -8.98
CA ALA A 423 20.08 -8.87 -7.59
C ALA A 423 18.78 -8.76 -6.78
N ALA A 424 18.01 -7.69 -6.95
CA ALA A 424 16.71 -7.49 -6.28
C ALA A 424 15.71 -8.60 -6.65
N ALA A 425 15.67 -9.03 -7.92
CA ALA A 425 14.80 -10.11 -8.38
C ALA A 425 15.07 -11.46 -7.69
N LEU A 426 16.28 -11.68 -7.17
CA LEU A 426 16.62 -12.88 -6.39
C LEU A 426 16.01 -12.88 -4.99
N ILE A 427 15.64 -11.70 -4.50
CA ILE A 427 14.99 -11.52 -3.20
C ILE A 427 13.46 -11.62 -3.37
N GLY A 428 12.87 -10.79 -4.22
CA GLY A 428 11.42 -10.74 -4.40
C GLY A 428 10.96 -9.50 -5.15
N THR A 429 9.75 -9.05 -4.83
CA THR A 429 9.12 -7.87 -5.45
C THR A 429 8.90 -6.71 -4.46
N GLY A 430 9.53 -6.73 -3.28
CA GLY A 430 9.39 -5.71 -2.22
C GLY A 430 10.09 -4.37 -2.54
N LEU A 431 10.47 -3.69 -1.46
CA LEU A 431 11.28 -2.46 -1.50
C LEU A 431 12.70 -2.79 -1.05
N TYR A 432 13.65 -2.75 -1.97
CA TYR A 432 15.03 -3.13 -1.69
C TYR A 432 16.02 -2.00 -1.97
N GLY A 433 17.08 -1.95 -1.16
CA GLY A 433 18.24 -1.15 -1.42
C GLY A 433 19.43 -2.02 -1.82
N VAL A 434 19.86 -1.94 -3.08
CA VAL A 434 20.97 -2.73 -3.58
C VAL A 434 22.24 -1.89 -3.51
N ASP A 435 23.24 -2.40 -2.82
CA ASP A 435 24.57 -1.79 -2.72
C ASP A 435 25.51 -2.39 -3.75
N LEU A 436 26.14 -1.54 -4.56
CA LEU A 436 27.07 -1.97 -5.59
C LEU A 436 28.35 -1.13 -5.55
N LYS A 437 29.46 -1.78 -5.88
CA LYS A 437 30.72 -1.11 -6.19
C LYS A 437 30.94 -1.11 -7.70
N GLU A 438 31.31 0.03 -8.23
CA GLU A 438 31.76 0.15 -9.63
C GLU A 438 33.23 -0.08 -9.72
N THR A 439 33.64 -1.15 -10.38
CA THR A 439 35.04 -1.55 -10.51
C THR A 439 35.47 -1.52 -11.96
N VAL A 440 36.77 -1.65 -12.20
CA VAL A 440 37.32 -1.77 -13.57
C VAL A 440 36.80 -3.00 -14.33
N ARG A 441 36.22 -3.98 -13.59
CA ARG A 441 35.59 -5.18 -14.16
C ARG A 441 34.08 -4.97 -14.38
N GLY A 442 33.55 -3.79 -14.10
CA GLY A 442 32.12 -3.48 -14.07
C GLY A 442 31.53 -3.44 -12.66
N PRO A 443 30.22 -3.21 -12.53
CA PRO A 443 29.55 -3.16 -11.24
C PRO A 443 29.47 -4.56 -10.60
N VAL A 444 29.67 -4.61 -9.28
CA VAL A 444 29.55 -5.82 -8.48
C VAL A 444 28.61 -5.57 -7.29
N VAL A 445 27.70 -6.51 -7.03
CA VAL A 445 26.75 -6.41 -5.93
C VAL A 445 27.42 -6.77 -4.61
N ILE A 446 27.29 -5.88 -3.64
CA ILE A 446 27.85 -6.05 -2.29
C ILE A 446 26.79 -6.59 -1.32
N GLU A 447 25.58 -6.03 -1.38
CA GLU A 447 24.48 -6.35 -0.47
C GLU A 447 23.14 -5.98 -1.10
N VAL A 448 22.09 -6.70 -0.70
CA VAL A 448 20.69 -6.29 -0.92
C VAL A 448 20.05 -6.16 0.45
N ASN A 449 19.50 -4.99 0.72
CA ASN A 449 18.87 -4.66 1.99
C ASN A 449 17.35 -4.61 1.78
N ASP A 450 16.58 -5.33 2.61
CA ASP A 450 15.19 -5.03 2.85
C ASP A 450 15.10 -3.71 3.63
N ASN A 451 13.95 -3.07 3.58
CA ASN A 451 13.71 -1.85 4.35
C ASN A 451 14.85 -0.80 4.25
N PRO A 452 15.23 -0.39 3.01
CA PRO A 452 16.34 0.55 2.79
C PRO A 452 16.04 1.92 3.38
N ASN A 453 17.09 2.67 3.64
CA ASN A 453 16.96 4.05 4.07
C ASN A 453 16.22 4.87 3.02
N ILE A 454 15.26 5.67 3.51
CA ILE A 454 14.61 6.74 2.75
C ILE A 454 14.49 7.92 3.71
N ASP A 455 15.22 8.99 3.43
CA ASP A 455 15.20 10.22 4.22
C ASP A 455 14.97 11.45 3.34
N VAL A 456 14.23 12.41 3.90
CA VAL A 456 13.94 13.69 3.25
C VAL A 456 15.25 14.45 2.97
N GLY A 457 15.40 14.87 1.70
CA GLY A 457 16.59 15.59 1.22
C GLY A 457 17.80 14.69 0.94
N LEU A 458 17.67 13.37 1.08
CA LEU A 458 18.70 12.39 0.72
C LEU A 458 18.19 11.49 -0.41
N GLU A 459 17.60 10.35 -0.11
CA GLU A 459 17.11 9.40 -1.12
C GLU A 459 15.95 9.96 -1.96
N ASP A 460 15.15 10.85 -1.40
CA ASP A 460 14.05 11.50 -2.11
C ASP A 460 14.46 12.79 -2.86
N ALA A 461 15.71 13.25 -2.74
CA ALA A 461 16.11 14.57 -3.23
C ALA A 461 15.86 14.78 -4.74
N CYS A 462 15.94 13.73 -5.57
CA CYS A 462 15.65 13.83 -7.00
C CYS A 462 14.15 13.75 -7.33
N LEU A 463 13.35 13.07 -6.53
CA LEU A 463 11.93 12.77 -6.81
C LEU A 463 10.96 13.58 -5.95
N GLY A 464 11.37 14.02 -4.76
CA GLY A 464 10.47 14.66 -3.79
C GLY A 464 9.30 13.77 -3.45
N ASP A 465 8.08 14.34 -3.51
CA ASP A 465 6.84 13.63 -3.22
C ASP A 465 6.56 12.45 -4.14
N ALA A 466 7.04 12.49 -5.38
CA ALA A 466 6.83 11.40 -6.34
C ALA A 466 7.46 10.06 -5.89
N LEU A 467 8.47 10.08 -5.00
CA LEU A 467 9.01 8.86 -4.41
C LEU A 467 7.94 8.20 -3.52
N TYR A 468 7.33 8.99 -2.65
CA TYR A 468 6.30 8.51 -1.72
C TYR A 468 5.02 8.12 -2.45
N GLU A 469 4.63 8.87 -3.49
CA GLU A 469 3.47 8.55 -4.34
C GLU A 469 3.65 7.18 -5.02
N ARG A 470 4.84 6.88 -5.56
CA ARG A 470 5.14 5.57 -6.16
C ARG A 470 5.10 4.44 -5.13
N LEU A 471 5.68 4.66 -3.95
CA LEU A 471 5.68 3.68 -2.87
C LEU A 471 4.26 3.40 -2.37
N LEU A 472 3.47 4.44 -2.12
CA LEU A 472 2.08 4.33 -1.68
C LEU A 472 1.17 3.74 -2.78
N GLY A 473 1.40 4.12 -4.04
CA GLY A 473 0.73 3.51 -5.19
C GLY A 473 0.95 2.00 -5.27
N TYR A 474 2.20 1.56 -5.06
CA TYR A 474 2.52 0.14 -4.99
C TYR A 474 1.82 -0.60 -3.83
N VAL A 475 1.68 0.06 -2.67
CA VAL A 475 0.90 -0.49 -1.54
C VAL A 475 -0.57 -0.65 -1.92
N LEU A 476 -1.15 0.38 -2.57
CA LEU A 476 -2.54 0.35 -3.02
C LEU A 476 -2.79 -0.78 -4.03
N GLU A 477 -1.93 -0.94 -5.03
CA GLU A 477 -2.00 -2.03 -6.01
C GLU A 477 -2.01 -3.41 -5.33
N ARG A 478 -1.24 -3.58 -4.26
CA ARG A 478 -1.19 -4.84 -3.51
C ARG A 478 -2.43 -5.08 -2.64
N ILE A 479 -3.00 -4.03 -2.06
CA ILE A 479 -4.29 -4.11 -1.36
C ILE A 479 -5.36 -4.56 -2.35
N GLU A 480 -5.43 -3.92 -3.52
CA GLU A 480 -6.37 -4.24 -4.59
C GLU A 480 -6.26 -5.69 -5.08
N ALA A 481 -5.04 -6.13 -5.35
CA ALA A 481 -4.78 -7.52 -5.76
C ALA A 481 -5.14 -8.55 -4.68
N GLY A 482 -5.05 -8.19 -3.41
CA GLY A 482 -5.48 -9.02 -2.27
C GLY A 482 -7.00 -9.13 -2.17
N GLU A 483 -7.71 -8.04 -2.39
CA GLU A 483 -9.18 -8.00 -2.42
C GLU A 483 -9.76 -8.82 -3.59
N GLU A 484 -9.17 -8.76 -4.78
CA GLU A 484 -9.59 -9.57 -5.93
C GLU A 484 -9.46 -11.08 -5.68
N ARG A 485 -8.48 -11.51 -4.88
CA ARG A 485 -8.31 -12.92 -4.50
C ARG A 485 -9.36 -13.40 -3.49
N THR A 486 -9.90 -12.52 -2.69
CA THR A 486 -10.95 -12.81 -1.70
C THR A 486 -12.35 -12.67 -2.29
N ALA A 487 -12.53 -11.93 -3.38
CA ALA A 487 -13.75 -11.91 -4.14
C ALA A 487 -13.93 -13.28 -4.84
N LEU A 488 -15.01 -13.98 -4.54
CA LEU A 488 -15.36 -15.23 -5.26
C LEU A 488 -15.37 -14.96 -6.76
N PRO A 489 -14.69 -15.78 -7.57
CA PRO A 489 -14.71 -15.59 -9.02
C PRO A 489 -16.15 -15.64 -9.49
N ALA A 490 -16.58 -14.61 -10.23
CA ALA A 490 -17.84 -14.63 -10.95
C ALA A 490 -17.85 -15.92 -11.80
N ARG A 491 -18.75 -16.85 -11.48
CA ARG A 491 -18.92 -18.06 -12.26
C ARG A 491 -19.22 -17.63 -13.69
N THR A 492 -18.29 -17.84 -14.61
CA THR A 492 -18.61 -17.89 -16.02
C THR A 492 -19.72 -18.94 -16.17
N ALA A 493 -20.87 -18.47 -16.59
CA ALA A 493 -22.01 -19.33 -16.93
C ALA A 493 -21.61 -20.16 -18.15
N GLY A 494 -20.99 -21.28 -17.89
CA GLY A 494 -20.73 -22.37 -18.82
C GLY A 494 -21.60 -23.52 -18.41
N SER A 495 -22.69 -23.67 -19.14
CA SER A 495 -23.52 -24.85 -19.31
C SER A 495 -23.29 -26.04 -18.36
N ILE A 496 -24.20 -26.25 -17.42
CA ILE A 496 -24.63 -27.60 -17.07
C ILE A 496 -26.14 -27.54 -16.76
N TRP A 497 -26.89 -28.23 -17.62
CA TRP A 497 -28.34 -28.58 -17.62
C TRP A 497 -29.29 -27.53 -18.13
#